data_a2e7c2b60a9d9c110c74331d2376925b
#
_entry.id   a2e7c2b60a9d9c110c74331d2376925b
#
_cell.length_a   1.000
_cell.length_b   1.000
_cell.length_c   1.000
_cell.angle_alpha   90.00
_cell.angle_beta   90.00
_cell.angle_gamma   90.00
#
_symmetry.space_group_name_H-M   'P 1'
#
loop_
_entity.id
_entity.type
_entity.pdbx_description
1 polymer ?
#
loop_
_entity_poly.entity_id
_entity_poly.type
_entity_poly.pdbx_seq_one_letter_code
_entity_poly.pdbx_strand_id
1 'polypeptide(L)'
;MFNIKEFEKIYNLLKEKNKKEANKQLISFRDKFALHPDYLFLMSEYLFLEERIYQAIDTLHSSLLIDYDDMFLLKNNFEKSSTKLVDKKFELFRKLFKIINNLDLSKDAEDTNNEQKKLLFFNKLQELMPGIGFNKKP
;
A
#
# COMPACT_ATOMS: atom_id res chain seq x y z
N MET A 1 19.67 5.73 2.49
CA MET A 1 18.43 5.88 3.20
C MET A 1 17.47 6.80 2.48
N PHE A 2 16.21 6.48 2.48
CA PHE A 2 15.22 7.29 1.80
C PHE A 2 14.96 8.54 2.64
N ASN A 3 15.28 9.68 2.10
CA ASN A 3 15.28 10.91 2.86
C ASN A 3 13.87 11.43 3.10
N ILE A 4 13.61 11.93 4.31
CA ILE A 4 12.29 12.43 4.65
C ILE A 4 11.87 13.59 3.77
N LYS A 5 12.81 14.43 3.34
CA LYS A 5 12.48 15.55 2.47
C LYS A 5 12.04 15.07 1.10
N GLU A 6 12.70 14.04 0.60
CA GLU A 6 12.34 13.48 -0.68
C GLU A 6 10.99 12.79 -0.60
N PHE A 7 10.75 12.11 0.52
CA PHE A 7 9.47 11.49 0.73
C PHE A 7 8.37 12.53 0.70
N GLU A 8 8.54 13.62 1.45
CA GLU A 8 7.52 14.64 1.54
C GLU A 8 7.28 15.32 0.21
N LYS A 9 8.33 15.53 -0.56
CA LYS A 9 8.20 16.16 -1.85
C LYS A 9 7.31 15.32 -2.77
N ILE A 10 7.57 14.03 -2.82
CA ILE A 10 6.77 13.14 -3.67
C ILE A 10 5.35 13.02 -3.12
N TYR A 11 5.23 12.89 -1.81
CA TYR A 11 3.92 12.76 -1.18
C TYR A 11 3.05 13.97 -1.49
N ASN A 12 3.62 15.17 -1.42
CA ASN A 12 2.89 16.39 -1.74
C ASN A 12 2.46 16.42 -3.21
N LEU A 13 3.34 15.97 -4.11
CA LEU A 13 2.97 15.90 -5.51
C LEU A 13 1.78 14.97 -5.72
N LEU A 14 1.77 13.87 -4.98
CA LEU A 14 0.66 12.93 -5.07
C LEU A 14 -0.62 13.52 -4.51
N LYS A 15 -0.52 14.28 -3.42
CA LYS A 15 -1.69 14.92 -2.85
C LYS A 15 -2.25 15.99 -3.77
N GLU A 16 -1.40 16.64 -4.53
CA GLU A 16 -1.83 17.62 -5.50
C GLU A 16 -2.27 16.98 -6.82
N LYS A 17 -2.20 15.66 -6.87
CA LYS A 17 -2.57 14.88 -8.04
C LYS A 17 -1.72 15.21 -9.26
N ASN A 18 -0.48 15.61 -9.01
CA ASN A 18 0.46 15.89 -10.09
C ASN A 18 1.14 14.58 -10.47
N LYS A 19 0.43 13.76 -11.21
CA LYS A 19 0.89 12.40 -11.52
C LYS A 19 2.16 12.37 -12.35
N LYS A 20 2.29 13.28 -13.27
CA LYS A 20 3.43 13.27 -14.18
C LYS A 20 4.73 13.51 -13.42
N GLU A 21 4.75 14.52 -12.58
CA GLU A 21 5.95 14.82 -11.84
C GLU A 21 6.22 13.79 -10.75
N ALA A 22 5.17 13.29 -10.11
CA ALA A 22 5.31 12.26 -9.10
C ALA A 22 5.92 11.00 -9.72
N ASN A 23 5.44 10.61 -10.89
CA ASN A 23 5.97 9.43 -11.57
C ASN A 23 7.45 9.60 -11.90
N LYS A 24 7.81 10.78 -12.36
CA LYS A 24 9.19 11.08 -12.70
C LYS A 24 10.09 10.93 -11.48
N GLN A 25 9.66 11.46 -10.34
CA GLN A 25 10.42 11.35 -9.12
C GLN A 25 10.51 9.91 -8.63
N LEU A 26 9.41 9.18 -8.71
CA LEU A 26 9.39 7.79 -8.27
C LEU A 26 10.34 6.94 -9.12
N ILE A 27 10.34 7.17 -10.43
CA ILE A 27 11.25 6.43 -11.29
C ILE A 27 12.70 6.72 -10.94
N SER A 28 13.00 7.95 -10.60
CA SER A 28 14.39 8.33 -10.30
C SER A 28 14.92 7.64 -9.04
N PHE A 29 14.04 7.23 -8.11
CA PHE A 29 14.47 6.56 -6.90
C PHE A 29 14.31 5.04 -6.94
N ARG A 30 13.74 4.52 -8.00
CA ARG A 30 13.37 3.11 -8.03
C ARG A 30 14.54 2.17 -7.85
N ASP A 31 15.67 2.45 -8.49
CA ASP A 31 16.80 1.53 -8.44
C ASP A 31 17.33 1.35 -7.02
N LYS A 32 17.32 2.41 -6.24
CA LYS A 32 17.86 2.32 -4.90
C LYS A 32 16.85 1.89 -3.86
N PHE A 33 15.59 2.22 -4.07
CA PHE A 33 14.62 2.06 -3.00
C PHE A 33 13.40 1.24 -3.36
N ALA A 34 13.50 0.42 -4.39
CA ALA A 34 12.33 -0.35 -4.85
C ALA A 34 11.67 -1.16 -3.76
N LEU A 35 12.45 -1.64 -2.78
CA LEU A 35 11.90 -2.45 -1.70
C LEU A 35 11.85 -1.71 -0.37
N HIS A 36 12.11 -0.41 -0.38
CA HIS A 36 12.01 0.36 0.84
C HIS A 36 10.52 0.57 1.15
N PRO A 37 10.09 0.32 2.38
CA PRO A 37 8.65 0.39 2.67
C PRO A 37 8.02 1.76 2.42
N ASP A 38 8.77 2.83 2.64
CA ASP A 38 8.22 4.16 2.40
C ASP A 38 8.08 4.44 0.91
N TYR A 39 9.03 3.96 0.12
CA TYR A 39 8.93 4.08 -1.32
C TYR A 39 7.72 3.32 -1.84
N LEU A 40 7.50 2.13 -1.31
CA LEU A 40 6.36 1.33 -1.74
C LEU A 40 5.03 1.99 -1.36
N PHE A 41 5.00 2.68 -0.23
CA PHE A 41 3.79 3.42 0.13
C PHE A 41 3.52 4.53 -0.90
N LEU A 42 4.56 5.28 -1.28
CA LEU A 42 4.38 6.32 -2.28
C LEU A 42 3.94 5.74 -3.61
N MET A 43 4.49 4.59 -3.97
CA MET A 43 4.11 3.93 -5.21
C MET A 43 2.65 3.50 -5.16
N SER A 44 2.19 3.04 -4.00
CA SER A 44 0.80 2.66 -3.84
C SER A 44 -0.12 3.87 -4.01
N GLU A 45 0.26 5.01 -3.44
CA GLU A 45 -0.52 6.23 -3.62
C GLU A 45 -0.57 6.64 -5.09
N TYR A 46 0.54 6.48 -5.79
CA TYR A 46 0.57 6.81 -7.20
C TYR A 46 -0.36 5.88 -8.00
N LEU A 47 -0.30 4.59 -7.71
CA LEU A 47 -1.16 3.64 -8.39
C LEU A 47 -2.64 3.92 -8.11
N PHE A 48 -2.93 4.38 -6.91
CA PHE A 48 -4.28 4.77 -6.57
C PHE A 48 -4.75 5.93 -7.44
N LEU A 49 -3.87 6.92 -7.64
CA LEU A 49 -4.22 8.04 -8.53
C LEU A 49 -4.46 7.59 -9.96
N GLU A 50 -3.77 6.53 -10.37
CA GLU A 50 -3.95 5.98 -11.70
C GLU A 50 -5.17 5.07 -11.77
N GLU A 51 -5.88 4.93 -10.66
CA GLU A 51 -7.05 4.08 -10.57
C GLU A 51 -6.74 2.60 -10.77
N ARG A 52 -5.50 2.22 -10.50
CA ARG A 52 -5.09 0.84 -10.58
C ARG A 52 -5.19 0.25 -9.17
N ILE A 53 -6.41 0.01 -8.76
CA ILE A 53 -6.73 -0.28 -7.37
C ILE A 53 -6.08 -1.55 -6.85
N TYR A 54 -6.17 -2.64 -7.60
CA TYR A 54 -5.62 -3.90 -7.11
C TYR A 54 -4.10 -3.84 -7.02
N GLN A 55 -3.47 -3.15 -7.96
CA GLN A 55 -2.02 -2.99 -7.90
C GLN A 55 -1.62 -2.10 -6.73
N ALA A 56 -2.43 -1.08 -6.45
CA ALA A 56 -2.16 -0.22 -5.30
C ALA A 56 -2.23 -1.03 -4.00
N ILE A 57 -3.20 -1.93 -3.90
CA ILE A 57 -3.33 -2.76 -2.73
C ILE A 57 -2.14 -3.71 -2.60
N ASP A 58 -1.74 -4.35 -3.68
CA ASP A 58 -0.61 -5.26 -3.63
C ASP A 58 0.66 -4.55 -3.19
N THR A 59 0.87 -3.35 -3.70
CA THR A 59 2.07 -2.59 -3.37
C THR A 59 2.04 -2.13 -1.92
N LEU A 60 0.88 -1.69 -1.45
CA LEU A 60 0.74 -1.27 -0.07
C LEU A 60 0.92 -2.45 0.87
N HIS A 61 0.41 -3.59 0.46
CA HIS A 61 0.58 -4.82 1.21
C HIS A 61 2.06 -5.15 1.37
N SER A 62 2.82 -5.02 0.30
CA SER A 62 4.26 -5.26 0.35
C SER A 62 4.93 -4.29 1.31
N SER A 63 4.51 -3.04 1.29
CA SER A 63 5.07 -2.05 2.19
C SER A 63 4.85 -2.44 3.65
N LEU A 64 3.64 -2.85 3.98
CA LEU A 64 3.33 -3.25 5.35
C LEU A 64 4.05 -4.52 5.75
N LEU A 65 4.16 -5.45 4.81
CA LEU A 65 4.85 -6.70 5.10
C LEU A 65 6.30 -6.43 5.47
N ILE A 66 6.95 -5.52 4.75
CA ILE A 66 8.33 -5.18 5.03
C ILE A 66 8.45 -4.44 6.36
N ASP A 67 7.47 -3.59 6.69
CA ASP A 67 7.51 -2.88 7.96
C ASP A 67 7.54 -3.84 9.16
N TYR A 68 7.00 -5.03 9.00
CA TYR A 68 6.98 -6.01 10.08
C TYR A 68 8.07 -7.06 9.95
N ASP A 69 9.00 -6.87 9.01
CA ASP A 69 10.08 -7.81 8.82
C ASP A 69 11.39 -7.18 9.26
N ASP A 70 11.65 -7.29 10.56
CA ASP A 70 12.82 -6.66 11.16
C ASP A 70 14.12 -7.16 10.56
N MET A 71 14.18 -8.44 10.22
CA MET A 71 15.40 -9.00 9.63
C MET A 71 15.67 -8.39 8.26
N PHE A 72 14.62 -8.25 7.47
CA PHE A 72 14.77 -7.65 6.14
C PHE A 72 15.21 -6.20 6.25
N LEU A 73 14.61 -5.46 7.18
CA LEU A 73 14.97 -4.06 7.37
C LEU A 73 16.42 -3.92 7.78
N LEU A 74 16.85 -4.75 8.71
CA LEU A 74 18.21 -4.69 9.18
C LEU A 74 19.19 -5.07 8.08
N LYS A 75 18.89 -6.13 7.36
CA LYS A 75 19.76 -6.61 6.32
C LYS A 75 19.95 -5.56 5.20
N ASN A 76 18.92 -4.83 4.90
CA ASN A 76 18.97 -3.84 3.83
C ASN A 76 19.27 -2.43 4.33
N ASN A 77 19.52 -2.30 5.62
CA ASN A 77 19.83 -1.01 6.19
C ASN A 77 18.67 -0.02 6.03
N PHE A 78 17.48 -0.51 6.11
CA PHE A 78 16.30 0.33 6.04
C PHE A 78 15.78 0.60 7.45
N GLU A 79 15.31 1.81 7.68
CA GLU A 79 14.72 2.14 8.94
C GLU A 79 13.25 1.79 8.93
N LYS A 80 12.75 1.37 10.07
CA LYS A 80 11.35 1.05 10.18
C LYS A 80 10.52 2.32 10.04
N SER A 81 9.38 2.23 9.39
CA SER A 81 8.51 3.38 9.23
C SER A 81 8.00 3.86 10.58
N SER A 82 7.79 5.15 10.71
CA SER A 82 7.27 5.70 11.95
C SER A 82 5.83 5.23 12.16
N THR A 83 5.39 5.27 13.40
CA THR A 83 4.01 4.88 13.73
C THR A 83 3.02 5.72 12.94
N LYS A 84 3.30 7.00 12.82
CA LYS A 84 2.43 7.90 12.08
C LYS A 84 2.30 7.48 10.63
N LEU A 85 3.40 7.07 10.02
CA LEU A 85 3.37 6.65 8.64
C LEU A 85 2.65 5.31 8.48
N VAL A 86 2.87 4.40 9.42
CA VAL A 86 2.16 3.13 9.39
C VAL A 86 0.65 3.36 9.49
N ASP A 87 0.23 4.33 10.30
CA ASP A 87 -1.18 4.67 10.41
C ASP A 87 -1.72 5.18 9.06
N LYS A 88 -0.93 5.97 8.35
CA LYS A 88 -1.34 6.44 7.03
C LYS A 88 -1.48 5.29 6.04
N LYS A 89 -0.62 4.29 6.17
CA LYS A 89 -0.71 3.12 5.31
C LYS A 89 -2.01 2.38 5.55
N PHE A 90 -2.39 2.23 6.81
CA PHE A 90 -3.65 1.55 7.11
C PHE A 90 -4.86 2.39 6.68
N GLU A 91 -4.76 3.71 6.74
CA GLU A 91 -5.83 4.56 6.24
C GLU A 91 -6.03 4.34 4.75
N LEU A 92 -4.93 4.29 4.01
CA LEU A 92 -5.01 4.06 2.58
C LEU A 92 -5.59 2.68 2.29
N PHE A 93 -5.18 1.69 3.08
CA PHE A 93 -5.66 0.33 2.92
C PHE A 93 -7.19 0.29 3.08
N ARG A 94 -7.70 0.95 4.12
CA ARG A 94 -9.16 0.99 4.34
C ARG A 94 -9.87 1.71 3.20
N LYS A 95 -9.26 2.76 2.69
CA LYS A 95 -9.84 3.52 1.58
C LYS A 95 -9.93 2.65 0.32
N LEU A 96 -8.86 1.94 0.02
CA LEU A 96 -8.83 1.08 -1.15
C LEU A 96 -9.82 -0.07 -1.02
N PHE A 97 -9.90 -0.63 0.16
CA PHE A 97 -10.82 -1.72 0.44
C PHE A 97 -12.27 -1.28 0.27
N LYS A 98 -12.56 -0.07 0.72
CA LYS A 98 -13.89 0.48 0.58
C LYS A 98 -14.26 0.69 -0.89
N ILE A 99 -13.30 1.11 -1.69
CA ILE A 99 -13.54 1.29 -3.11
C ILE A 99 -13.87 -0.05 -3.77
N ILE A 100 -13.16 -1.09 -3.40
CA ILE A 100 -13.43 -2.40 -3.96
C ILE A 100 -14.84 -2.86 -3.59
N ASN A 101 -15.23 -2.64 -2.36
CA ASN A 101 -16.57 -3.02 -1.94
C ASN A 101 -17.63 -2.25 -2.72
N ASN A 102 -17.38 -0.97 -2.96
CA ASN A 102 -18.32 -0.16 -3.71
C ASN A 102 -18.42 -0.61 -5.16
N LEU A 103 -17.28 -1.00 -5.73
CA LEU A 103 -17.29 -1.50 -7.09
C LEU A 103 -18.11 -2.78 -7.18
N ASP A 104 -17.97 -3.63 -6.17
CA ASP A 104 -18.74 -4.85 -6.16
C ASP A 104 -20.23 -4.55 -6.06
N LEU A 105 -20.59 -3.61 -5.23
CA LEU A 105 -21.99 -3.23 -5.08
C LEU A 105 -22.55 -2.68 -6.38
N SER A 106 -21.73 -1.97 -7.12
CA SER A 106 -22.24 -1.38 -8.36
C SER A 106 -22.61 -2.44 -9.37
N LYS A 107 -22.05 -3.63 -9.20
CA LYS A 107 -22.34 -4.62 -10.16
C LYS A 107 -23.50 -5.41 -9.75
N ASP A 108 -23.77 -5.59 -8.46
CA ASP A 108 -24.70 -6.48 -8.17
C ASP A 108 -25.34 -6.01 -7.01
N ALA A 109 -26.23 -5.50 -6.86
CA ALA A 109 -26.89 -4.86 -5.80
C ALA A 109 -27.11 -5.74 -4.58
N GLU A 110 -26.55 -6.89 -4.55
CA GLU A 110 -26.79 -7.77 -3.45
C GLU A 110 -25.77 -7.61 -2.36
N ASP A 111 -26.19 -7.29 -1.20
CA ASP A 111 -25.30 -7.17 -0.07
C ASP A 111 -24.57 -8.46 0.24
N THR A 112 -25.26 -9.56 0.05
CA THR A 112 -24.67 -10.85 0.32
C THR A 112 -23.43 -11.09 -0.52
N ASN A 113 -23.53 -10.78 -1.79
CA ASN A 113 -22.40 -10.95 -2.66
C ASN A 113 -21.26 -10.05 -2.27
N ASN A 114 -21.59 -8.85 -1.84
CA ASN A 114 -20.57 -7.94 -1.42
C ASN A 114 -19.82 -8.49 -0.23
N GLU A 115 -20.51 -9.09 0.72
CA GLU A 115 -19.86 -9.68 1.88
C GLU A 115 -18.98 -10.86 1.49
N GLN A 116 -19.42 -11.67 0.55
CA GLN A 116 -18.63 -12.80 0.11
C GLN A 116 -17.37 -12.36 -0.60
N LYS A 117 -17.49 -11.36 -1.44
CA LYS A 117 -16.32 -10.85 -2.17
C LYS A 117 -15.32 -10.22 -1.23
N LYS A 118 -15.83 -9.54 -0.22
CA LYS A 118 -15.00 -8.94 0.79
C LYS A 118 -14.22 -10.01 1.54
N LEU A 119 -14.89 -11.08 1.90
CA LEU A 119 -14.26 -12.16 2.62
C LEU A 119 -13.21 -12.85 1.76
N LEU A 120 -13.51 -13.06 0.50
CA LEU A 120 -12.55 -13.68 -0.40
C LEU A 120 -11.30 -12.82 -0.56
N PHE A 121 -11.50 -11.52 -0.68
CA PHE A 121 -10.39 -10.61 -0.80
C PHE A 121 -9.54 -10.63 0.46
N PHE A 122 -10.19 -10.64 1.60
CA PHE A 122 -9.52 -10.67 2.87
C PHE A 122 -8.71 -11.95 3.04
N ASN A 123 -9.29 -13.08 2.64
CA ASN A 123 -8.61 -14.36 2.72
C ASN A 123 -7.38 -14.37 1.81
N LYS A 124 -7.50 -13.76 0.64
CA LYS A 124 -6.36 -13.67 -0.25
C LYS A 124 -5.24 -12.85 0.35
N LEU A 125 -5.59 -11.76 1.02
CA LEU A 125 -4.58 -10.96 1.68
C LEU A 125 -3.88 -11.75 2.76
N GLN A 126 -4.62 -12.57 3.50
CA GLN A 126 -4.02 -13.37 4.54
C GLN A 126 -3.02 -14.36 3.98
N GLU A 127 -3.30 -14.91 2.81
CA GLU A 127 -2.35 -15.82 2.18
C GLU A 127 -1.07 -15.11 1.80
N LEU A 128 -1.22 -13.87 1.34
CA LEU A 128 -0.06 -13.10 0.91
C LEU A 128 0.71 -12.50 2.08
N MET A 129 0.06 -12.36 3.23
CA MET A 129 0.68 -11.72 4.39
C MET A 129 0.64 -12.59 5.62
N PRO A 130 1.18 -13.78 5.56
CA PRO A 130 1.06 -14.68 6.70
C PRO A 130 1.71 -14.17 7.99
N GLY A 131 2.60 -13.22 7.88
CA GLY A 131 3.25 -12.72 9.07
C GLY A 131 2.55 -11.56 9.73
N ILE A 132 1.47 -11.08 9.16
CA ILE A 132 0.82 -9.96 9.71
C ILE A 132 -0.48 -10.37 10.30
N GLY A 133 -0.80 -9.82 11.31
CA GLY A 133 -1.81 -10.23 12.15
C GLY A 133 -3.13 -10.66 11.75
N PHE A 134 -3.73 -10.29 10.67
CA PHE A 134 -5.01 -10.78 10.49
C PHE A 134 -5.02 -12.20 10.08
N ASN A 135 -3.95 -12.84 10.03
CA ASN A 135 -4.00 -14.11 9.66
C ASN A 135 -3.45 -14.92 10.65
N LYS A 136 -3.91 -15.08 11.68
CA LYS A 136 -3.41 -15.82 12.59
C LYS A 136 -3.82 -17.06 12.44
N LYS A 137 -3.56 -17.79 11.87
CA LYS A 137 -3.90 -18.94 11.71
C LYS A 137 -3.49 -19.72 12.47
N PRO A 138 -3.91 -20.29 12.92
CA PRO A 138 -3.53 -21.22 13.85
C PRO A 138 -2.74 -22.26 13.35
#